data_decc15cbf0973050134a0199b18a24ee
#
_entry.id   decc15cbf0973050134a0199b18a24ee
#
_cell.length_a   1.000
_cell.length_b   1.000
_cell.length_c   1.000
_cell.angle_alpha   90.00
_cell.angle_beta   90.00
_cell.angle_gamma   90.00
#
_symmetry.space_group_name_H-M   'P 1'
#
loop_
_entity.id
_entity.type
_entity.pdbx_description
1 polymer ?
#
loop_
_entity_poly.entity_id
_entity_poly.type
_entity_poly.pdbx_seq_one_letter_code
_entity_poly.pdbx_strand_id
1 'polypeptide(L)'
;MADANPQAYNPDLGDSYNNLGVLYCDMQRFADSEQMFNYALEIYKRLMGENSFIYGQRLANCLFGFANLQVKQEKYAEAISPFEQALDFYKKEAEQGKSIDYYTEAMLLLHQLYSQEKKYSRAYQCFKQNIPLLKTLYQSDKSNYIELLNGILVSQSFYSIFEKQYVEAENYSKEALEVDSTKHVVYGNLAAALLFQGKYQEAEKIYRQYKSELKEDFLSDFEEFSKAGVIPKNREEDVEKIKQLLLKE
;
A
#
# COMPACT_ATOMS: atom_id res chain seq x y z
N MET A 1 32.49 -10.82 25.17
CA MET A 1 32.53 -11.79 24.04
C MET A 1 32.37 -11.08 22.67
N ALA A 2 31.34 -10.24 22.46
CA ALA A 2 31.17 -9.50 21.19
C ALA A 2 32.34 -8.56 20.89
N ASP A 3 32.93 -7.92 21.88
CA ASP A 3 34.12 -7.05 21.72
C ASP A 3 35.39 -7.82 21.37
N ALA A 4 35.46 -9.13 21.70
CA ALA A 4 36.58 -9.98 21.39
C ALA A 4 36.54 -10.63 20.00
N ASN A 5 35.34 -10.84 19.45
CA ASN A 5 35.10 -11.35 18.10
C ASN A 5 33.79 -10.78 17.52
N PRO A 6 33.79 -9.53 17.09
CA PRO A 6 32.58 -8.84 16.63
C PRO A 6 31.88 -9.56 15.47
N GLN A 7 32.62 -10.11 14.53
CA GLN A 7 32.04 -10.79 13.36
C GLN A 7 31.29 -12.06 13.71
N ALA A 8 31.71 -12.78 14.75
CA ALA A 8 31.08 -14.02 15.18
C ALA A 8 29.82 -13.78 16.03
N TYR A 9 29.79 -12.71 16.86
CA TYR A 9 28.74 -12.50 17.86
C TYR A 9 27.74 -11.38 17.50
N ASN A 10 28.08 -10.48 16.58
CA ASN A 10 27.20 -9.37 16.21
C ASN A 10 25.85 -9.81 15.59
N PRO A 11 25.80 -10.85 14.72
CA PRO A 11 24.50 -11.31 14.21
C PRO A 11 23.56 -11.78 15.31
N ASP A 12 24.06 -12.59 16.26
CA ASP A 12 23.26 -13.13 17.36
C ASP A 12 22.86 -12.03 18.36
N LEU A 13 23.72 -11.02 18.55
CA LEU A 13 23.38 -9.84 19.35
C LEU A 13 22.29 -9.00 18.67
N GLY A 14 22.35 -8.83 17.36
CA GLY A 14 21.29 -8.19 16.58
C GLY A 14 19.96 -8.91 16.71
N ASP A 15 19.96 -10.27 16.59
CA ASP A 15 18.78 -11.09 16.77
C ASP A 15 18.21 -10.96 18.19
N SER A 16 19.08 -10.93 19.20
CA SER A 16 18.68 -10.75 20.59
C SER A 16 18.00 -9.39 20.83
N TYR A 17 18.55 -8.30 20.29
CA TYR A 17 17.95 -6.99 20.37
C TYR A 17 16.64 -6.90 19.60
N ASN A 18 16.56 -7.47 18.40
CA ASN A 18 15.32 -7.54 17.64
C ASN A 18 14.22 -8.25 18.43
N ASN A 19 14.51 -9.41 18.99
CA ASN A 19 13.54 -10.19 19.78
C ASN A 19 13.11 -9.45 21.07
N LEU A 20 14.03 -8.76 21.75
CA LEU A 20 13.70 -7.88 22.88
C LEU A 20 12.83 -6.70 22.44
N GLY A 21 13.09 -6.12 21.27
CA GLY A 21 12.25 -5.07 20.67
C GLY A 21 10.81 -5.54 20.50
N VAL A 22 10.60 -6.71 19.90
CA VAL A 22 9.26 -7.30 19.74
C VAL A 22 8.61 -7.55 21.11
N LEU A 23 9.33 -8.19 22.03
CA LEU A 23 8.80 -8.49 23.38
C LEU A 23 8.36 -7.22 24.12
N TYR A 24 9.19 -6.18 24.14
CA TYR A 24 8.84 -4.90 24.77
C TYR A 24 7.67 -4.20 24.08
N CYS A 25 7.58 -4.31 22.76
CA CYS A 25 6.43 -3.81 22.01
C CYS A 25 5.13 -4.49 22.44
N ASP A 26 5.13 -5.81 22.60
CA ASP A 26 3.96 -6.58 23.07
C ASP A 26 3.61 -6.27 24.53
N MET A 27 4.60 -5.94 25.34
CA MET A 27 4.42 -5.45 26.71
C MET A 27 4.01 -3.97 26.78
N GLN A 28 3.81 -3.28 25.65
CA GLN A 28 3.54 -1.83 25.56
C GLN A 28 4.64 -0.94 26.15
N ARG A 29 5.84 -1.47 26.32
CA ARG A 29 7.04 -0.73 26.75
C ARG A 29 7.72 -0.09 25.55
N PHE A 30 7.04 0.85 24.90
CA PHE A 30 7.41 1.37 23.59
C PHE A 30 8.79 2.05 23.55
N ALA A 31 9.18 2.77 24.59
CA ALA A 31 10.51 3.41 24.64
C ALA A 31 11.65 2.38 24.70
N ASP A 32 11.48 1.32 25.49
CA ASP A 32 12.46 0.23 25.58
C ASP A 32 12.51 -0.56 24.28
N SER A 33 11.34 -0.81 23.65
CA SER A 33 11.21 -1.46 22.36
C SER A 33 11.97 -0.68 21.27
N GLU A 34 11.74 0.64 21.19
CA GLU A 34 12.39 1.52 20.21
C GLU A 34 13.92 1.48 20.38
N GLN A 35 14.42 1.51 21.61
CA GLN A 35 15.85 1.41 21.89
C GLN A 35 16.44 0.08 21.39
N MET A 36 15.74 -1.03 21.63
CA MET A 36 16.20 -2.37 21.21
C MET A 36 16.22 -2.49 19.68
N PHE A 37 15.16 -2.05 19.01
CA PHE A 37 15.14 -2.04 17.54
C PHE A 37 16.25 -1.16 16.97
N ASN A 38 16.53 0.02 17.54
CA ASN A 38 17.61 0.87 17.07
C ASN A 38 18.98 0.19 17.19
N TYR A 39 19.27 -0.53 18.27
CA TYR A 39 20.51 -1.31 18.41
C TYR A 39 20.58 -2.44 17.35
N ALA A 40 19.48 -3.16 17.13
CA ALA A 40 19.43 -4.21 16.12
C ALA A 40 19.65 -3.62 14.70
N LEU A 41 18.98 -2.52 14.37
CA LEU A 41 19.11 -1.84 13.06
C LEU A 41 20.53 -1.35 12.81
N GLU A 42 21.21 -0.81 13.82
CA GLU A 42 22.62 -0.37 13.69
C GLU A 42 23.54 -1.56 13.36
N ILE A 43 23.36 -2.68 14.08
CA ILE A 43 24.12 -3.91 13.84
C ILE A 43 23.86 -4.43 12.41
N TYR A 44 22.60 -4.58 12.01
CA TYR A 44 22.27 -5.15 10.71
C TYR A 44 22.67 -4.25 9.54
N LYS A 45 22.54 -2.92 9.65
CA LYS A 45 23.02 -1.98 8.62
C LYS A 45 24.53 -2.10 8.40
N ARG A 46 25.30 -2.28 9.47
CA ARG A 46 26.76 -2.53 9.36
C ARG A 46 27.03 -3.88 8.68
N LEU A 47 26.37 -4.96 9.12
CA LEU A 47 26.55 -6.30 8.56
C LEU A 47 26.10 -6.39 7.08
N MET A 48 25.10 -5.63 6.68
CA MET A 48 24.71 -5.50 5.27
C MET A 48 25.82 -4.97 4.39
N GLY A 49 26.67 -4.07 4.90
CA GLY A 49 27.86 -3.59 4.19
C GLY A 49 28.91 -4.69 3.98
N GLU A 50 28.93 -5.72 4.84
CA GLU A 50 29.85 -6.85 4.74
C GLU A 50 29.27 -7.97 3.85
N ASN A 51 28.00 -8.31 4.01
CA ASN A 51 27.33 -9.34 3.22
C ASN A 51 25.80 -9.11 3.14
N SER A 52 25.35 -8.44 2.09
CA SER A 52 23.93 -8.12 1.88
C SER A 52 23.04 -9.34 1.70
N PHE A 53 23.56 -10.44 1.16
CA PHE A 53 22.79 -11.65 0.93
C PHE A 53 22.43 -12.37 2.25
N ILE A 54 23.38 -12.43 3.21
CA ILE A 54 23.15 -13.12 4.49
C ILE A 54 22.30 -12.30 5.43
N TYR A 55 22.52 -10.97 5.49
CA TYR A 55 21.93 -10.11 6.50
C TYR A 55 20.71 -9.33 6.04
N GLY A 56 20.37 -9.38 4.75
CA GLY A 56 19.24 -8.65 4.18
C GLY A 56 17.92 -9.03 4.83
N GLN A 57 17.66 -10.32 5.03
CA GLN A 57 16.42 -10.79 5.65
C GLN A 57 16.31 -10.34 7.13
N ARG A 58 17.43 -10.39 7.88
CA ARG A 58 17.46 -9.94 9.29
C ARG A 58 17.17 -8.44 9.40
N LEU A 59 17.74 -7.65 8.51
CA LEU A 59 17.46 -6.21 8.43
C LEU A 59 15.99 -5.96 8.07
N ALA A 60 15.45 -6.67 7.08
CA ALA A 60 14.06 -6.52 6.67
C ALA A 60 13.09 -6.89 7.80
N ASN A 61 13.32 -8.01 8.50
CA ASN A 61 12.53 -8.43 9.65
C ASN A 61 12.59 -7.40 10.79
N CYS A 62 13.76 -6.81 11.04
CA CYS A 62 13.92 -5.78 12.06
C CYS A 62 13.21 -4.47 11.66
N LEU A 63 13.30 -4.05 10.40
CA LEU A 63 12.57 -2.90 9.87
C LEU A 63 11.06 -3.11 9.97
N PHE A 64 10.58 -4.30 9.64
CA PHE A 64 9.17 -4.67 9.75
C PHE A 64 8.68 -4.62 11.21
N GLY A 65 9.45 -5.17 12.15
CA GLY A 65 9.14 -5.09 13.58
C GLY A 65 9.14 -3.67 14.12
N PHE A 66 10.11 -2.85 13.70
CA PHE A 66 10.19 -1.43 14.06
C PHE A 66 9.00 -0.62 13.50
N ALA A 67 8.60 -0.89 12.25
CA ALA A 67 7.43 -0.26 11.67
C ALA A 67 6.14 -0.62 12.41
N ASN A 68 5.98 -1.89 12.81
CA ASN A 68 4.86 -2.33 13.65
C ASN A 68 4.83 -1.62 15.01
N LEU A 69 5.98 -1.38 15.64
CA LEU A 69 6.08 -0.55 16.85
C LEU A 69 5.53 0.87 16.59
N GLN A 70 5.92 1.49 15.48
CA GLN A 70 5.44 2.83 15.12
C GLN A 70 3.94 2.84 14.88
N VAL A 71 3.37 1.82 14.23
CA VAL A 71 1.91 1.66 14.09
C VAL A 71 1.22 1.56 15.46
N LYS A 72 1.76 0.74 16.39
CA LYS A 72 1.20 0.63 17.74
C LYS A 72 1.30 1.95 18.55
N GLN A 73 2.23 2.82 18.19
CA GLN A 73 2.36 4.18 18.75
C GLN A 73 1.51 5.22 18.01
N GLU A 74 0.71 4.81 17.01
CA GLU A 74 -0.08 5.70 16.13
C GLU A 74 0.79 6.66 15.28
N LYS A 75 2.08 6.36 15.10
CA LYS A 75 3.04 7.10 14.27
C LYS A 75 2.99 6.57 12.83
N TYR A 76 1.82 6.65 12.20
CA TYR A 76 1.54 6.01 10.92
C TYR A 76 2.42 6.52 9.77
N ALA A 77 2.63 7.84 9.71
CA ALA A 77 3.49 8.44 8.67
C ALA A 77 4.95 7.96 8.77
N GLU A 78 5.43 7.72 9.98
CA GLU A 78 6.80 7.27 10.26
C GLU A 78 6.98 5.80 9.92
N ALA A 79 5.93 4.97 10.10
CA ALA A 79 5.94 3.54 9.82
C ALA A 79 6.09 3.20 8.33
N ILE A 80 5.69 4.10 7.43
CA ILE A 80 5.70 3.86 5.97
C ILE A 80 7.10 3.53 5.46
N SER A 81 8.10 4.35 5.79
CA SER A 81 9.45 4.17 5.23
C SER A 81 10.14 2.86 5.65
N PRO A 82 10.09 2.42 6.92
CA PRO A 82 10.60 1.10 7.31
C PRO A 82 9.86 -0.05 6.62
N PHE A 83 8.52 0.02 6.46
CA PHE A 83 7.78 -1.01 5.73
C PHE A 83 8.15 -1.05 4.25
N GLU A 84 8.34 0.09 3.57
CA GLU A 84 8.79 0.12 2.17
C GLU A 84 10.17 -0.55 2.02
N GLN A 85 11.11 -0.25 2.91
CA GLN A 85 12.45 -0.87 2.88
C GLN A 85 12.39 -2.39 3.11
N ALA A 86 11.53 -2.84 4.02
CA ALA A 86 11.31 -4.27 4.25
C ALA A 86 10.66 -4.93 3.01
N LEU A 87 9.65 -4.26 2.42
CA LEU A 87 8.96 -4.74 1.24
C LEU A 87 9.90 -4.95 0.04
N ASP A 88 10.84 -4.03 -0.18
CA ASP A 88 11.82 -4.14 -1.28
C ASP A 88 12.67 -5.41 -1.15
N PHE A 89 12.98 -5.82 0.08
CA PHE A 89 13.69 -7.07 0.34
C PHE A 89 12.76 -8.28 0.14
N TYR A 90 11.61 -8.28 0.77
CA TYR A 90 10.64 -9.37 0.68
C TYR A 90 10.16 -9.62 -0.75
N LYS A 91 10.05 -8.56 -1.57
CA LYS A 91 9.74 -8.69 -3.00
C LYS A 91 10.77 -9.55 -3.74
N LYS A 92 12.07 -9.29 -3.53
CA LYS A 92 13.16 -10.06 -4.16
C LYS A 92 13.14 -11.54 -3.73
N GLU A 93 12.79 -11.80 -2.48
CA GLU A 93 12.63 -13.16 -1.95
C GLU A 93 11.36 -13.82 -2.52
N ALA A 94 10.25 -13.09 -2.61
CA ALA A 94 8.98 -13.59 -3.13
C ALA A 94 9.06 -13.92 -4.63
N GLU A 95 9.85 -13.19 -5.41
CA GLU A 95 10.18 -13.52 -6.81
C GLU A 95 10.90 -14.88 -6.94
N GLN A 96 11.52 -15.37 -5.86
CA GLN A 96 12.16 -16.66 -5.75
C GLN A 96 11.30 -17.73 -5.04
N GLY A 97 10.05 -17.40 -4.72
CA GLY A 97 9.12 -18.26 -3.98
C GLY A 97 9.36 -18.33 -2.47
N LYS A 98 10.10 -17.38 -1.91
CA LYS A 98 10.42 -17.29 -0.48
C LYS A 98 9.75 -16.06 0.13
N SER A 99 9.56 -16.07 1.47
CA SER A 99 9.05 -14.89 2.23
C SER A 99 7.76 -14.26 1.67
N ILE A 100 6.93 -15.06 0.98
CA ILE A 100 5.71 -14.58 0.32
C ILE A 100 4.74 -14.00 1.37
N ASP A 101 4.61 -14.64 2.53
CA ASP A 101 3.72 -14.17 3.60
C ASP A 101 4.15 -12.79 4.11
N TYR A 102 5.44 -12.58 4.35
CA TYR A 102 5.96 -11.25 4.74
C TYR A 102 5.77 -10.19 3.66
N TYR A 103 5.94 -10.58 2.38
CA TYR A 103 5.69 -9.68 1.26
C TYR A 103 4.22 -9.25 1.21
N THR A 104 3.29 -10.19 1.30
CA THR A 104 1.85 -9.89 1.25
C THR A 104 1.37 -9.12 2.46
N GLU A 105 1.88 -9.42 3.65
CA GLU A 105 1.59 -8.69 4.88
C GLU A 105 2.10 -7.24 4.81
N ALA A 106 3.34 -7.02 4.34
CA ALA A 106 3.89 -5.68 4.14
C ALA A 106 3.06 -4.87 3.12
N MET A 107 2.59 -5.50 2.04
CA MET A 107 1.70 -4.86 1.06
C MET A 107 0.37 -4.43 1.67
N LEU A 108 -0.26 -5.26 2.50
CA LEU A 108 -1.51 -4.94 3.19
C LEU A 108 -1.33 -3.77 4.16
N LEU A 109 -0.27 -3.80 4.97
CA LEU A 109 0.01 -2.73 5.94
C LEU A 109 0.31 -1.39 5.24
N LEU A 110 1.11 -1.41 4.19
CA LEU A 110 1.37 -0.21 3.39
C LEU A 110 0.11 0.32 2.72
N HIS A 111 -0.77 -0.55 2.24
CA HIS A 111 -2.06 -0.15 1.68
C HIS A 111 -2.89 0.65 2.71
N GLN A 112 -3.00 0.15 3.93
CA GLN A 112 -3.72 0.83 5.01
C GLN A 112 -3.07 2.16 5.38
N LEU A 113 -1.75 2.18 5.56
CA LEU A 113 -1.00 3.38 5.95
C LEU A 113 -1.04 4.47 4.88
N TYR A 114 -0.88 4.13 3.61
CA TYR A 114 -0.95 5.11 2.54
C TYR A 114 -2.34 5.74 2.42
N SER A 115 -3.40 4.94 2.58
CA SER A 115 -4.78 5.44 2.58
C SER A 115 -5.01 6.39 3.75
N GLN A 116 -4.63 5.98 4.96
CA GLN A 116 -4.80 6.78 6.18
C GLN A 116 -4.03 8.10 6.14
N GLU A 117 -2.78 8.06 5.65
CA GLU A 117 -1.90 9.23 5.56
C GLU A 117 -2.06 10.02 4.26
N LYS A 118 -2.99 9.63 3.37
CA LYS A 118 -3.24 10.24 2.06
C LYS A 118 -1.96 10.43 1.23
N LYS A 119 -1.05 9.45 1.29
CA LYS A 119 0.22 9.47 0.55
C LYS A 119 0.07 8.91 -0.86
N TYR A 120 -0.86 9.46 -1.64
CA TYR A 120 -1.32 8.91 -2.91
C TYR A 120 -0.22 8.70 -3.95
N SER A 121 0.69 9.65 -4.11
CA SER A 121 1.82 9.50 -5.05
C SER A 121 2.78 8.38 -4.65
N ARG A 122 3.08 8.23 -3.35
CA ARG A 122 3.92 7.12 -2.85
C ARG A 122 3.21 5.78 -3.04
N ALA A 123 1.93 5.71 -2.71
CA ALA A 123 1.09 4.53 -2.91
C ALA A 123 1.05 4.10 -4.38
N TYR A 124 0.79 5.06 -5.28
CA TYR A 124 0.78 4.83 -6.73
C TYR A 124 2.09 4.19 -7.21
N GLN A 125 3.25 4.74 -6.83
CA GLN A 125 4.54 4.21 -7.24
C GLN A 125 4.81 2.82 -6.65
N CYS A 126 4.54 2.64 -5.35
CA CYS A 126 4.72 1.37 -4.66
C CYS A 126 3.88 0.26 -5.32
N PHE A 127 2.59 0.49 -5.50
CA PHE A 127 1.70 -0.57 -6.02
C PHE A 127 1.94 -0.84 -7.50
N LYS A 128 2.20 0.18 -8.31
CA LYS A 128 2.55 0.01 -9.72
C LYS A 128 3.73 -0.95 -9.91
N GLN A 129 4.73 -0.87 -9.03
CA GLN A 129 5.91 -1.74 -9.07
C GLN A 129 5.63 -3.17 -8.56
N ASN A 130 4.62 -3.36 -7.73
CA ASN A 130 4.35 -4.63 -7.07
C ASN A 130 3.19 -5.44 -7.70
N ILE A 131 2.27 -4.79 -8.42
CA ILE A 131 1.15 -5.45 -9.12
C ILE A 131 1.58 -6.62 -10.01
N PRO A 132 2.68 -6.55 -10.80
CA PRO A 132 3.10 -7.70 -11.62
C PRO A 132 3.37 -8.97 -10.81
N LEU A 133 4.05 -8.85 -9.67
CA LEU A 133 4.30 -10.00 -8.78
C LEU A 133 3.00 -10.50 -8.13
N LEU A 134 2.13 -9.59 -7.66
CA LEU A 134 0.83 -9.98 -7.10
C LEU A 134 -0.04 -10.72 -8.12
N LYS A 135 -0.03 -10.31 -9.40
CA LYS A 135 -0.71 -11.03 -10.47
C LYS A 135 -0.14 -12.44 -10.66
N THR A 136 1.17 -12.61 -10.57
CA THR A 136 1.82 -13.93 -10.64
C THR A 136 1.40 -14.82 -9.47
N LEU A 137 1.40 -14.29 -8.24
CA LEU A 137 0.92 -15.00 -7.06
C LEU A 137 -0.57 -15.38 -7.18
N TYR A 138 -1.42 -14.45 -7.63
CA TYR A 138 -2.84 -14.73 -7.89
C TYR A 138 -3.04 -15.84 -8.93
N GLN A 139 -2.24 -15.88 -9.99
CA GLN A 139 -2.33 -16.98 -10.97
C GLN A 139 -1.92 -18.34 -10.37
N SER A 140 -1.02 -18.36 -9.39
CA SER A 140 -0.59 -19.59 -8.71
C SER A 140 -1.62 -20.10 -7.70
N ASP A 141 -2.30 -19.18 -6.98
CA ASP A 141 -3.34 -19.49 -5.99
C ASP A 141 -4.38 -18.36 -5.94
N LYS A 142 -5.42 -18.50 -6.77
CA LYS A 142 -6.48 -17.49 -6.89
C LYS A 142 -7.21 -17.25 -5.57
N SER A 143 -7.53 -18.33 -4.85
CA SER A 143 -8.33 -18.23 -3.62
C SER A 143 -7.60 -17.47 -2.52
N ASN A 144 -6.28 -17.63 -2.44
CA ASN A 144 -5.47 -17.00 -1.41
C ASN A 144 -5.16 -15.52 -1.69
N TYR A 145 -5.05 -15.14 -2.97
CA TYR A 145 -4.60 -13.79 -3.35
C TYR A 145 -5.68 -12.91 -3.98
N ILE A 146 -6.92 -13.38 -4.14
CA ILE A 146 -8.00 -12.60 -4.77
C ILE A 146 -8.28 -11.29 -4.04
N GLU A 147 -8.44 -11.31 -2.73
CA GLU A 147 -8.76 -10.11 -1.93
C GLU A 147 -7.61 -9.10 -1.95
N LEU A 148 -6.36 -9.58 -1.82
CA LEU A 148 -5.20 -8.71 -1.86
C LEU A 148 -5.04 -8.06 -3.24
N LEU A 149 -5.07 -8.85 -4.31
CA LEU A 149 -4.89 -8.32 -5.67
C LEU A 149 -6.02 -7.35 -6.01
N ASN A 150 -7.28 -7.71 -5.74
CA ASN A 150 -8.43 -6.85 -6.02
C ASN A 150 -8.32 -5.53 -5.24
N GLY A 151 -8.08 -5.58 -3.93
CA GLY A 151 -7.91 -4.37 -3.09
C GLY A 151 -6.80 -3.45 -3.59
N ILE A 152 -5.66 -4.00 -3.99
CA ILE A 152 -4.55 -3.22 -4.54
C ILE A 152 -4.90 -2.62 -5.92
N LEU A 153 -5.59 -3.35 -6.80
CA LEU A 153 -6.02 -2.83 -8.10
C LEU A 153 -7.04 -1.69 -7.96
N VAL A 154 -8.02 -1.84 -7.05
CA VAL A 154 -8.99 -0.78 -6.74
C VAL A 154 -8.28 0.47 -6.24
N SER A 155 -7.36 0.32 -5.29
CA SER A 155 -6.60 1.44 -4.76
C SER A 155 -5.66 2.06 -5.79
N GLN A 156 -5.03 1.24 -6.64
CA GLN A 156 -4.17 1.74 -7.71
C GLN A 156 -4.97 2.55 -8.74
N SER A 157 -6.20 2.14 -9.04
CA SER A 157 -7.07 2.92 -9.93
C SER A 157 -7.38 4.30 -9.33
N PHE A 158 -7.69 4.37 -8.03
CA PHE A 158 -7.92 5.62 -7.30
C PHE A 158 -6.68 6.52 -7.30
N TYR A 159 -5.51 5.97 -6.93
CA TYR A 159 -4.26 6.73 -6.89
C TYR A 159 -3.80 7.20 -8.28
N SER A 160 -4.12 6.44 -9.34
CA SER A 160 -3.87 6.86 -10.71
C SER A 160 -4.63 8.14 -11.09
N ILE A 161 -5.82 8.39 -10.51
CA ILE A 161 -6.57 9.64 -10.70
C ILE A 161 -5.79 10.82 -10.10
N PHE A 162 -5.19 10.67 -8.91
CA PHE A 162 -4.38 11.73 -8.28
C PHE A 162 -3.11 12.05 -9.07
N GLU A 163 -2.57 11.05 -9.76
CA GLU A 163 -1.44 11.24 -10.69
C GLU A 163 -1.88 11.72 -12.09
N LYS A 164 -3.17 12.01 -12.29
CA LYS A 164 -3.78 12.40 -13.57
C LYS A 164 -3.57 11.37 -14.70
N GLN A 165 -3.36 10.12 -14.32
CA GLN A 165 -3.19 8.97 -15.23
C GLN A 165 -4.56 8.29 -15.45
N TYR A 166 -5.53 9.02 -16.02
CA TYR A 166 -6.93 8.59 -16.11
C TYR A 166 -7.14 7.31 -16.93
N VAL A 167 -6.30 7.12 -17.98
CA VAL A 167 -6.33 5.88 -18.78
C VAL A 167 -5.85 4.68 -17.95
N GLU A 168 -4.80 4.86 -17.15
CA GLU A 168 -4.35 3.81 -16.23
C GLU A 168 -5.41 3.52 -15.15
N ALA A 169 -6.06 4.56 -14.62
CA ALA A 169 -7.15 4.41 -13.65
C ALA A 169 -8.32 3.58 -14.23
N GLU A 170 -8.72 3.85 -15.47
CA GLU A 170 -9.72 3.05 -16.18
C GLU A 170 -9.27 1.59 -16.32
N ASN A 171 -8.02 1.35 -16.73
CA ASN A 171 -7.49 0.00 -16.93
C ASN A 171 -7.46 -0.79 -15.62
N TYR A 172 -6.92 -0.21 -14.53
CA TYR A 172 -6.89 -0.87 -13.23
C TYR A 172 -8.29 -1.14 -12.66
N SER A 173 -9.25 -0.22 -12.90
CA SER A 173 -10.65 -0.45 -12.51
C SER A 173 -11.24 -1.65 -13.24
N LYS A 174 -11.02 -1.77 -14.56
CA LYS A 174 -11.49 -2.92 -15.34
C LYS A 174 -10.84 -4.22 -14.90
N GLU A 175 -9.52 -4.21 -14.68
CA GLU A 175 -8.82 -5.39 -14.14
C GLU A 175 -9.35 -5.81 -12.77
N ALA A 176 -9.64 -4.86 -11.89
CA ALA A 176 -10.24 -5.16 -10.58
C ALA A 176 -11.60 -5.85 -10.73
N LEU A 177 -12.45 -5.40 -11.67
CA LEU A 177 -13.73 -6.03 -11.98
C LEU A 177 -13.59 -7.42 -12.61
N GLU A 178 -12.52 -7.68 -13.36
CA GLU A 178 -12.21 -9.03 -13.87
C GLU A 178 -11.77 -9.99 -12.75
N VAL A 179 -11.08 -9.48 -11.72
CA VAL A 179 -10.66 -10.25 -10.56
C VAL A 179 -11.85 -10.54 -9.65
N ASP A 180 -12.64 -9.51 -9.31
CA ASP A 180 -13.86 -9.63 -8.48
C ASP A 180 -14.89 -8.56 -8.86
N SER A 181 -15.90 -8.95 -9.61
CA SER A 181 -16.98 -8.05 -10.05
C SER A 181 -17.96 -7.65 -8.94
N THR A 182 -17.87 -8.25 -7.74
CA THR A 182 -18.77 -7.95 -6.62
C THR A 182 -18.35 -6.72 -5.82
N LYS A 183 -17.15 -6.19 -6.01
CA LYS A 183 -16.63 -5.02 -5.32
C LYS A 183 -17.09 -3.73 -6.01
N HIS A 184 -18.31 -3.30 -5.74
CA HIS A 184 -18.94 -2.16 -6.44
C HIS A 184 -18.22 -0.81 -6.24
N VAL A 185 -17.46 -0.64 -5.16
CA VAL A 185 -16.67 0.59 -4.92
C VAL A 185 -15.77 0.98 -6.10
N VAL A 186 -15.30 0.01 -6.87
CA VAL A 186 -14.45 0.24 -8.05
C VAL A 186 -15.15 1.04 -9.16
N TYR A 187 -16.49 1.01 -9.20
CA TYR A 187 -17.25 1.77 -10.19
C TYR A 187 -17.14 3.29 -9.99
N GLY A 188 -16.86 3.76 -8.77
CA GLY A 188 -16.53 5.16 -8.50
C GLY A 188 -15.26 5.60 -9.25
N ASN A 189 -14.20 4.82 -9.11
CA ASN A 189 -12.94 5.08 -9.78
C ASN A 189 -13.08 4.99 -11.31
N LEU A 190 -13.78 3.97 -11.80
CA LEU A 190 -14.02 3.79 -13.23
C LEU A 190 -14.81 4.96 -13.82
N ALA A 191 -15.89 5.37 -13.16
CA ALA A 191 -16.73 6.48 -13.62
C ALA A 191 -15.96 7.81 -13.62
N ALA A 192 -15.20 8.10 -12.56
CA ALA A 192 -14.36 9.30 -12.49
C ALA A 192 -13.27 9.30 -13.58
N ALA A 193 -12.59 8.15 -13.78
CA ALA A 193 -11.59 8.01 -14.83
C ALA A 193 -12.15 8.23 -16.22
N LEU A 194 -13.33 7.70 -16.53
CA LEU A 194 -14.04 7.92 -17.78
C LEU A 194 -14.46 9.39 -17.96
N LEU A 195 -15.03 10.00 -16.92
CA LEU A 195 -15.46 11.39 -16.92
C LEU A 195 -14.30 12.33 -17.22
N PHE A 196 -13.16 12.13 -16.55
CA PHE A 196 -11.97 12.98 -16.72
C PHE A 196 -11.29 12.79 -18.08
N GLN A 197 -11.50 11.66 -18.74
CA GLN A 197 -11.11 11.44 -20.14
C GLN A 197 -12.11 12.08 -21.16
N GLY A 198 -13.28 12.56 -20.71
CA GLY A 198 -14.32 13.11 -21.57
C GLY A 198 -15.29 12.08 -22.15
N LYS A 199 -15.27 10.86 -21.61
CA LYS A 199 -16.22 9.79 -21.94
C LYS A 199 -17.50 9.95 -21.10
N TYR A 200 -18.15 11.13 -21.24
CA TYR A 200 -19.26 11.56 -20.37
C TYR A 200 -20.40 10.54 -20.34
N GLN A 201 -20.85 10.06 -21.49
CA GLN A 201 -22.01 9.15 -21.57
C GLN A 201 -21.75 7.82 -20.88
N GLU A 202 -20.52 7.28 -20.98
CA GLU A 202 -20.12 6.06 -20.29
C GLU A 202 -20.06 6.27 -18.78
N ALA A 203 -19.47 7.37 -18.34
CA ALA A 203 -19.41 7.74 -16.93
C ALA A 203 -20.83 7.96 -16.34
N GLU A 204 -21.68 8.73 -17.01
CA GLU A 204 -23.05 9.00 -16.57
C GLU A 204 -23.86 7.72 -16.38
N LYS A 205 -23.71 6.74 -17.30
CA LYS A 205 -24.37 5.44 -17.16
C LYS A 205 -24.01 4.73 -15.86
N ILE A 206 -22.72 4.74 -15.49
CA ILE A 206 -22.25 4.12 -14.24
C ILE A 206 -22.80 4.89 -13.03
N TYR A 207 -22.70 6.22 -13.02
CA TYR A 207 -23.23 7.04 -11.92
C TYR A 207 -24.73 6.82 -11.72
N ARG A 208 -25.52 6.72 -12.79
CA ARG A 208 -26.95 6.41 -12.69
C ARG A 208 -27.22 5.01 -12.14
N GLN A 209 -26.47 4.02 -12.63
CA GLN A 209 -26.65 2.62 -12.27
C GLN A 209 -26.39 2.38 -10.77
N TYR A 210 -25.32 2.99 -10.23
CA TYR A 210 -24.89 2.78 -8.85
C TYR A 210 -25.25 3.92 -7.90
N LYS A 211 -26.06 4.89 -8.34
CA LYS A 211 -26.49 6.03 -7.53
C LYS A 211 -27.10 5.63 -6.19
N SER A 212 -27.98 4.65 -6.16
CA SER A 212 -28.66 4.23 -4.93
C SER A 212 -27.73 3.62 -3.88
N GLU A 213 -26.59 3.10 -4.30
CA GLU A 213 -25.64 2.41 -3.43
C GLU A 213 -24.42 3.29 -3.09
N LEU A 214 -23.89 4.03 -4.07
CA LEU A 214 -22.57 4.70 -3.96
C LEU A 214 -22.67 6.24 -4.04
N LYS A 215 -23.87 6.83 -3.87
CA LYS A 215 -24.04 8.28 -4.02
C LYS A 215 -23.10 9.09 -3.13
N GLU A 216 -23.01 8.74 -1.86
CA GLU A 216 -22.20 9.48 -0.89
C GLU A 216 -20.70 9.33 -1.20
N ASP A 217 -20.28 8.13 -1.60
CA ASP A 217 -18.89 7.86 -2.01
C ASP A 217 -18.53 8.67 -3.25
N PHE A 218 -19.39 8.70 -4.28
CA PHE A 218 -19.16 9.51 -5.48
C PHE A 218 -19.03 11.01 -5.17
N LEU A 219 -19.88 11.54 -4.28
CA LEU A 219 -19.80 12.94 -3.89
C LEU A 219 -18.55 13.25 -3.08
N SER A 220 -18.17 12.35 -2.16
CA SER A 220 -16.95 12.44 -1.36
C SER A 220 -15.70 12.42 -2.24
N ASP A 221 -15.66 11.51 -3.23
CA ASP A 221 -14.56 11.41 -4.19
C ASP A 221 -14.39 12.70 -4.99
N PHE A 222 -15.49 13.30 -5.49
CA PHE A 222 -15.42 14.58 -6.20
C PHE A 222 -14.90 15.72 -5.32
N GLU A 223 -15.24 15.75 -4.04
CA GLU A 223 -14.66 16.73 -3.11
C GLU A 223 -13.16 16.52 -2.95
N GLU A 224 -12.72 15.28 -2.81
CA GLU A 224 -11.31 14.95 -2.65
C GLU A 224 -10.50 15.26 -3.91
N PHE A 225 -11.03 14.89 -5.09
CA PHE A 225 -10.42 15.23 -6.39
C PHE A 225 -10.34 16.73 -6.64
N SER A 226 -11.38 17.48 -6.22
CA SER A 226 -11.40 18.95 -6.32
C SER A 226 -10.35 19.58 -5.41
N LYS A 227 -10.28 19.16 -4.12
CA LYS A 227 -9.28 19.64 -3.15
C LYS A 227 -7.85 19.35 -3.64
N ALA A 228 -7.63 18.22 -4.28
CA ALA A 228 -6.34 17.85 -4.84
C ALA A 228 -6.01 18.51 -6.19
N GLY A 229 -6.95 19.22 -6.81
CA GLY A 229 -6.76 19.88 -8.10
C GLY A 229 -6.49 18.90 -9.25
N VAL A 230 -7.09 17.71 -9.18
CA VAL A 230 -6.90 16.66 -10.19
C VAL A 230 -8.05 16.59 -11.20
N ILE A 231 -9.13 17.34 -11.01
CA ILE A 231 -10.20 17.46 -12.00
C ILE A 231 -9.68 18.29 -13.18
N PRO A 232 -9.73 17.78 -14.42
CA PRO A 232 -9.33 18.58 -15.58
C PRO A 232 -10.23 19.81 -15.74
N LYS A 233 -9.67 21.00 -15.98
CA LYS A 233 -10.43 22.26 -16.11
C LYS A 233 -11.56 22.18 -17.13
N ASN A 234 -11.32 21.51 -18.26
CA ASN A 234 -12.33 21.30 -19.30
C ASN A 234 -13.37 20.21 -18.97
N ARG A 235 -13.37 19.66 -17.73
CA ARG A 235 -14.34 18.68 -17.22
C ARG A 235 -15.08 19.15 -15.97
N GLU A 236 -14.79 20.33 -15.46
CA GLU A 236 -15.46 20.88 -14.28
C GLU A 236 -16.98 20.98 -14.49
N GLU A 237 -17.43 21.40 -15.69
CA GLU A 237 -18.86 21.47 -16.03
C GLU A 237 -19.51 20.08 -16.06
N ASP A 238 -18.80 19.07 -16.58
CA ASP A 238 -19.28 17.70 -16.62
C ASP A 238 -19.41 17.12 -15.20
N VAL A 239 -18.46 17.41 -14.31
CA VAL A 239 -18.53 17.05 -12.89
C VAL A 239 -19.74 17.66 -12.21
N GLU A 240 -20.03 18.96 -12.44
CA GLU A 240 -21.20 19.60 -11.86
C GLU A 240 -22.52 19.00 -12.37
N LYS A 241 -22.61 18.64 -13.65
CA LYS A 241 -23.79 17.92 -14.20
C LYS A 241 -23.99 16.57 -13.49
N ILE A 242 -22.91 15.81 -13.25
CA ILE A 242 -22.99 14.53 -12.52
C ILE A 242 -23.40 14.76 -11.06
N LYS A 243 -22.83 15.74 -10.36
CA LYS A 243 -23.25 16.06 -8.99
C LYS A 243 -24.75 16.41 -8.91
N GLN A 244 -25.24 17.22 -9.84
CA GLN A 244 -26.67 17.53 -9.91
C GLN A 244 -27.53 16.28 -10.19
N LEU A 245 -27.05 15.35 -11.03
CA LEU A 245 -27.70 14.06 -11.29
C LEU A 245 -27.77 13.22 -10.02
N LEU A 246 -26.69 13.18 -9.24
CA LEU A 246 -26.63 12.43 -7.98
C LEU A 246 -27.54 13.01 -6.91
N LEU A 247 -27.68 14.34 -6.86
CA LEU A 247 -28.49 15.05 -5.84
C LEU A 247 -29.99 15.11 -6.16
N LYS A 248 -30.41 14.93 -7.43
CA LYS A 248 -31.84 14.84 -7.77
C LYS A 248 -32.42 13.59 -7.13
N GLU A 249 -33.66 13.67 -6.62
CA GLU A 249 -34.44 12.52 -6.11
C GLU A 249 -34.72 11.48 -7.20
#